data_10fac439f3e73a8fee9270c76fc107ab
#
_entry.id   10fac439f3e73a8fee9270c76fc107ab
#
_cell.length_a   1.000
_cell.length_b   1.000
_cell.length_c   1.000
_cell.angle_alpha   90.00
_cell.angle_beta   90.00
_cell.angle_gamma   90.00
#
_symmetry.space_group_name_H-M   'P 1'
#
loop_
_entity.id
_entity.type
_entity.pdbx_description
1 polymer ?
#
loop_
_entity_poly.entity_id
_entity_poly.type
_entity_poly.pdbx_seq_one_letter_code
_entity_poly.pdbx_strand_id
1 'polypeptide(L)'
;MRRIVTGVDATGQARIQSDGVPTQVYTLPGNGPTVYEIWNRIRILDFLPEGRDRSSYDQSSLRKHPSWMGVAGDTAASFAGHCVDYCIVLLGEMTLIRGETEIMVRAGDVVMQRDTKPAWVNRSGRLSRVAFILVETALE
;
A
#
# COMPACT_ATOMS: atom_id res chain seq x y z
N MET A 1 -3.93 2.53 -14.08
CA MET A 1 -2.48 2.69 -13.73
C MET A 1 -1.66 1.83 -14.68
N ARG A 2 -0.54 2.33 -15.15
CA ARG A 2 0.40 1.61 -16.03
C ARG A 2 1.65 1.22 -15.22
N ARG A 3 2.06 -0.03 -15.35
CA ARG A 3 3.30 -0.57 -14.77
C ARG A 3 4.24 -0.97 -15.92
N ILE A 4 5.48 -0.52 -15.86
CA ILE A 4 6.53 -0.91 -16.80
C ILE A 4 7.60 -1.65 -16.01
N VAL A 5 7.99 -2.83 -16.48
CA VAL A 5 9.07 -3.64 -15.91
C VAL A 5 10.17 -3.75 -16.94
N THR A 6 11.35 -3.39 -16.53
CA THR A 6 12.58 -3.53 -17.35
C THR A 6 13.40 -4.71 -16.85
N GLY A 7 14.19 -5.25 -17.69
CA GLY A 7 15.12 -6.33 -17.36
C GLY A 7 16.17 -6.49 -18.44
N VAL A 8 16.88 -7.59 -18.40
CA VAL A 8 17.88 -7.93 -19.41
C VAL A 8 17.48 -9.22 -20.13
N ASP A 9 17.80 -9.33 -21.40
CA ASP A 9 17.61 -10.56 -22.16
C ASP A 9 18.79 -11.53 -21.96
N ALA A 10 18.74 -12.66 -22.64
CA ALA A 10 19.79 -13.69 -22.56
C ALA A 10 21.18 -13.20 -22.99
N THR A 11 21.27 -12.09 -23.75
CA THR A 11 22.53 -11.47 -24.18
C THR A 11 23.01 -10.36 -23.26
N GLY A 12 22.24 -10.06 -22.16
CA GLY A 12 22.55 -8.98 -21.22
C GLY A 12 22.10 -7.59 -21.70
N GLN A 13 21.32 -7.50 -22.78
CA GLN A 13 20.79 -6.22 -23.25
C GLN A 13 19.54 -5.83 -22.48
N ALA A 14 19.45 -4.54 -22.12
CA ALA A 14 18.26 -3.98 -21.47
C ALA A 14 17.03 -4.08 -22.34
N ARG A 15 15.92 -4.54 -21.78
CA ARG A 15 14.63 -4.65 -22.47
C ARG A 15 13.48 -4.28 -21.55
N ILE A 16 12.38 -3.87 -22.17
CA ILE A 16 11.09 -3.82 -21.48
C ILE A 16 10.50 -5.23 -21.45
N GLN A 17 10.36 -5.78 -20.27
CA GLN A 17 9.80 -7.14 -20.06
C GLN A 17 8.28 -7.12 -20.03
N SER A 18 7.69 -6.08 -19.46
CA SER A 18 6.25 -5.88 -19.50
C SER A 18 5.89 -4.40 -19.46
N ASP A 19 4.78 -4.07 -20.10
CA ASP A 19 4.22 -2.74 -20.17
C ASP A 19 2.69 -2.84 -20.22
N GLY A 20 2.02 -2.34 -19.20
CA GLY A 20 0.58 -2.43 -19.12
C GLY A 20 0.03 -2.23 -17.72
N VAL A 21 -1.20 -2.65 -17.51
CA VAL A 21 -1.84 -2.65 -16.19
C VAL A 21 -1.19 -3.74 -15.32
N PRO A 22 -0.99 -3.52 -14.01
CA PRO A 22 -0.57 -4.60 -13.11
C PRO A 22 -1.50 -5.80 -13.23
N THR A 23 -0.93 -7.01 -13.22
CA THR A 23 -1.69 -8.24 -13.41
C THR A 23 -2.55 -8.61 -12.21
N GLN A 24 -2.20 -8.12 -11.03
CA GLN A 24 -2.95 -8.35 -9.80
C GLN A 24 -3.55 -7.04 -9.32
N VAL A 25 -4.87 -6.93 -9.49
CA VAL A 25 -5.67 -5.79 -9.03
C VAL A 25 -6.89 -6.35 -8.33
N TYR A 26 -7.18 -5.90 -7.13
CA TYR A 26 -8.34 -6.34 -6.36
C TYR A 26 -8.84 -5.24 -5.42
N THR A 27 -10.09 -5.35 -5.01
CA THR A 27 -10.69 -4.43 -4.03
C THR A 27 -10.87 -5.14 -2.70
N LEU A 28 -10.44 -4.50 -1.62
CA LEU A 28 -10.63 -5.04 -0.29
C LEU A 28 -12.11 -5.03 0.13
N PRO A 29 -12.55 -6.00 0.95
CA PRO A 29 -13.93 -6.08 1.41
C PRO A 29 -14.40 -4.82 2.15
N GLY A 30 -15.72 -4.62 2.24
CA GLY A 30 -16.32 -3.52 2.98
C GLY A 30 -16.11 -2.15 2.32
N ASN A 31 -16.18 -2.07 0.98
CA ASN A 31 -15.88 -0.86 0.22
C ASN A 31 -14.45 -0.33 0.48
N GLY A 32 -13.54 -1.23 0.76
CA GLY A 32 -12.14 -0.91 0.95
C GLY A 32 -11.47 -0.38 -0.32
N PRO A 33 -10.19 0.00 -0.23
CA PRO A 33 -9.45 0.51 -1.37
C PRO A 33 -9.24 -0.55 -2.46
N THR A 34 -9.05 -0.08 -3.69
CA THR A 34 -8.53 -0.90 -4.77
C THR A 34 -7.01 -0.99 -4.65
N VAL A 35 -6.51 -2.21 -4.64
CA VAL A 35 -5.09 -2.53 -4.48
C VAL A 35 -4.49 -2.92 -5.83
N TYR A 36 -3.40 -2.27 -6.18
CA TYR A 36 -2.56 -2.61 -7.33
C TYR A 36 -1.24 -3.18 -6.82
N GLU A 37 -1.02 -4.47 -7.03
CA GLU A 37 0.25 -5.11 -6.70
C GLU A 37 1.30 -4.71 -7.75
N ILE A 38 2.25 -3.87 -7.36
CA ILE A 38 3.26 -3.36 -8.29
C ILE A 38 4.42 -4.34 -8.39
N TRP A 39 4.99 -4.72 -7.26
CA TRP A 39 6.10 -5.66 -7.18
C TRP A 39 6.29 -6.11 -5.73
N ASN A 40 6.42 -7.42 -5.49
CA ASN A 40 6.65 -7.97 -4.15
C ASN A 40 5.95 -7.18 -3.02
N ARG A 41 6.67 -6.31 -2.34
CA ARG A 41 6.20 -5.55 -1.17
C ARG A 41 5.83 -4.09 -1.49
N ILE A 42 5.60 -3.79 -2.76
CA ILE A 42 5.18 -2.46 -3.22
C ILE A 42 3.77 -2.56 -3.74
N ARG A 43 2.86 -1.81 -3.10
CA ARG A 43 1.46 -1.72 -3.47
C ARG A 43 1.04 -0.28 -3.62
N ILE A 44 0.12 -0.04 -4.53
CA ILE A 44 -0.55 1.25 -4.64
C ILE A 44 -2.03 1.01 -4.37
N LEU A 45 -2.60 1.82 -3.48
CA LEU A 45 -3.99 1.74 -3.08
C LEU A 45 -4.74 3.00 -3.51
N ASP A 46 -5.86 2.78 -4.18
CA ASP A 46 -6.83 3.82 -4.51
C ASP A 46 -7.95 3.81 -3.48
N PHE A 47 -8.05 4.88 -2.72
CA PHE A 47 -9.10 5.11 -1.73
C PHE A 47 -10.19 5.99 -2.35
N LEU A 48 -11.35 5.42 -2.55
CA LEU A 48 -12.52 6.20 -2.94
C LEU A 48 -12.92 7.17 -1.81
N PRO A 49 -13.60 8.27 -2.14
CA PRO A 49 -14.13 9.18 -1.14
C PRO A 49 -14.99 8.43 -0.12
N GLU A 50 -14.90 8.82 1.14
CA GLU A 50 -15.75 8.29 2.18
C GLU A 50 -17.23 8.55 1.82
N GLY A 51 -17.99 7.47 1.62
CA GLY A 51 -19.45 7.53 1.50
C GLY A 51 -20.10 7.38 2.87
N ARG A 52 -21.44 7.54 2.93
CA ARG A 52 -22.20 7.47 4.19
C ARG A 52 -22.05 6.15 4.96
N ASP A 53 -21.63 5.08 4.31
CA ASP A 53 -21.54 3.72 4.87
C ASP A 53 -20.10 3.18 4.93
N ARG A 54 -19.09 4.04 4.96
CA ARG A 54 -17.71 3.59 4.90
C ARG A 54 -17.08 3.39 6.25
N SER A 55 -16.60 2.19 6.43
CA SER A 55 -15.64 1.85 7.47
C SER A 55 -14.25 2.39 7.13
N SER A 56 -13.52 2.81 8.15
CA SER A 56 -12.10 3.13 8.04
C SER A 56 -11.32 1.91 7.55
N TYR A 57 -10.37 2.15 6.66
CA TYR A 57 -9.41 1.13 6.25
C TYR A 57 -8.36 0.93 7.34
N ASP A 58 -8.24 -0.30 7.83
CA ASP A 58 -7.16 -0.72 8.68
C ASP A 58 -6.15 -1.53 7.85
N GLN A 59 -4.89 -1.13 7.89
CA GLN A 59 -3.80 -1.81 7.18
C GLN A 59 -3.66 -3.29 7.57
N SER A 60 -4.13 -3.67 8.76
CA SER A 60 -4.19 -5.07 9.18
C SER A 60 -5.05 -5.93 8.25
N SER A 61 -6.06 -5.34 7.62
CA SER A 61 -6.93 -6.01 6.65
C SER A 61 -6.18 -6.40 5.38
N LEU A 62 -5.26 -5.56 4.92
CA LEU A 62 -4.41 -5.86 3.77
C LEU A 62 -3.51 -7.07 4.06
N ARG A 63 -2.96 -7.16 5.27
CA ARG A 63 -2.08 -8.27 5.68
C ARG A 63 -2.78 -9.61 5.76
N LYS A 64 -4.09 -9.62 5.92
CA LYS A 64 -4.91 -10.84 5.92
C LYS A 64 -5.30 -11.29 4.51
N HIS A 65 -5.05 -10.48 3.49
CA HIS A 65 -5.40 -10.84 2.13
C HIS A 65 -4.46 -11.93 1.60
N PRO A 66 -4.99 -12.99 0.92
CA PRO A 66 -4.17 -14.09 0.43
C PRO A 66 -2.97 -13.70 -0.44
N SER A 67 -3.09 -12.64 -1.23
CA SER A 67 -1.98 -12.16 -2.06
C SER A 67 -0.82 -11.57 -1.25
N TRP A 68 -1.10 -11.09 -0.04
CA TRP A 68 -0.07 -10.66 0.90
C TRP A 68 0.64 -11.86 1.54
N MET A 69 -0.11 -12.91 1.83
CA MET A 69 0.40 -14.12 2.48
C MET A 69 1.28 -14.97 1.56
N GLY A 70 1.27 -14.72 0.25
CA GLY A 70 2.10 -15.42 -0.74
C GLY A 70 3.58 -15.02 -0.75
N VAL A 71 3.98 -14.04 0.04
CA VAL A 71 5.40 -13.73 0.26
C VAL A 71 5.92 -14.71 1.31
N ALA A 72 6.76 -15.63 0.88
CA ALA A 72 7.32 -16.68 1.74
C ALA A 72 7.89 -16.09 3.04
N GLY A 73 7.41 -16.57 4.18
CA GLY A 73 7.84 -16.12 5.51
C GLY A 73 6.91 -15.12 6.20
N ASP A 74 5.81 -14.72 5.59
CA ASP A 74 4.85 -13.78 6.17
C ASP A 74 3.84 -14.47 7.09
N THR A 75 4.32 -15.06 8.16
CA THR A 75 3.45 -15.35 9.31
C THR A 75 3.29 -14.09 10.15
N ALA A 76 2.15 -13.91 10.81
CA ALA A 76 1.90 -12.78 11.70
C ALA A 76 3.02 -12.58 12.76
N ALA A 77 3.79 -13.61 13.05
CA ALA A 77 4.95 -13.60 13.95
C ALA A 77 6.20 -12.98 13.30
N SER A 78 6.36 -13.03 11.98
CA SER A 78 7.54 -12.48 11.30
C SER A 78 7.52 -10.96 11.17
N PHE A 79 6.39 -10.31 11.46
CA PHE A 79 6.25 -8.85 11.50
C PHE A 79 6.40 -8.26 12.90
N ALA A 80 6.69 -9.06 13.91
CA ALA A 80 6.93 -8.59 15.25
C ALA A 80 8.26 -7.83 15.30
N GLY A 81 8.23 -6.58 14.93
CA GLY A 81 9.19 -5.62 15.42
C GLY A 81 10.23 -5.05 14.47
N HIS A 82 10.26 -5.41 13.16
CA HIS A 82 11.38 -4.94 12.33
C HIS A 82 11.00 -4.52 10.91
N CYS A 83 9.75 -4.19 10.68
CA CYS A 83 9.29 -3.68 9.39
C CYS A 83 8.95 -2.20 9.49
N VAL A 84 9.40 -1.44 8.51
CA VAL A 84 8.99 -0.06 8.30
C VAL A 84 8.15 0.01 7.04
N ASP A 85 6.95 0.54 7.16
CA ASP A 85 6.13 0.88 6.00
C ASP A 85 6.41 2.33 5.60
N TYR A 86 6.88 2.52 4.39
CA TYR A 86 6.94 3.86 3.78
C TYR A 86 5.64 4.08 3.00
N CYS A 87 4.91 5.12 3.37
CA CYS A 87 3.66 5.47 2.73
C CYS A 87 3.83 6.82 2.04
N ILE A 88 3.63 6.85 0.73
CA ILE A 88 3.80 8.06 -0.07
C ILE A 88 2.44 8.43 -0.65
N VAL A 89 1.92 9.61 -0.31
CA VAL A 89 0.68 10.10 -0.90
C VAL A 89 0.98 10.61 -2.31
N LEU A 90 0.42 9.94 -3.31
CA LEU A 90 0.63 10.24 -4.71
C LEU A 90 -0.43 11.18 -5.29
N LEU A 91 -1.64 11.12 -4.76
CA LEU A 91 -2.78 11.91 -5.22
C LEU A 91 -3.76 12.13 -4.07
N GLY A 92 -4.33 13.33 -4.01
CA GLY A 92 -5.38 13.66 -3.06
C GLY A 92 -4.87 13.86 -1.64
N GLU A 93 -5.73 13.58 -0.68
CA GLU A 93 -5.42 13.69 0.75
C GLU A 93 -6.04 12.56 1.55
N MET A 94 -5.41 12.21 2.65
CA MET A 94 -5.86 11.18 3.57
C MET A 94 -5.81 11.69 5.00
N THR A 95 -6.63 11.13 5.85
CA THR A 95 -6.57 11.32 7.30
C THR A 95 -6.06 10.05 7.95
N LEU A 96 -4.99 10.17 8.72
CA LEU A 96 -4.44 9.11 9.57
C LEU A 96 -5.06 9.24 10.97
N ILE A 97 -5.59 8.15 11.47
CA ILE A 97 -6.22 8.10 12.79
C ILE A 97 -5.51 7.07 13.65
N ARG A 98 -5.06 7.50 14.83
CA ARG A 98 -4.53 6.61 15.86
C ARG A 98 -5.00 7.06 17.22
N GLY A 99 -5.88 6.26 17.85
CA GLY A 99 -6.53 6.68 19.08
C GLY A 99 -7.32 7.97 18.88
N GLU A 100 -7.03 8.98 19.66
CA GLU A 100 -7.63 10.31 19.56
C GLU A 100 -6.86 11.28 18.65
N THR A 101 -5.73 10.84 18.08
CA THR A 101 -4.89 11.68 17.22
C THR A 101 -5.30 11.49 15.77
N GLU A 102 -5.57 12.59 15.09
CA GLU A 102 -5.82 12.65 13.65
C GLU A 102 -4.81 13.56 12.96
N ILE A 103 -4.25 13.09 11.86
CA ILE A 103 -3.30 13.86 11.05
C ILE A 103 -3.72 13.78 9.60
N MET A 104 -3.85 14.92 8.95
CA MET A 104 -4.11 15.00 7.52
C MET A 104 -2.79 15.04 6.75
N VAL A 105 -2.69 14.20 5.71
CA VAL A 105 -1.56 14.12 4.79
C VAL A 105 -2.04 14.33 3.36
N ARG A 106 -1.20 14.92 2.53
CA ARG A 106 -1.51 15.31 1.15
C ARG A 106 -0.51 14.76 0.17
N ALA A 107 -0.84 14.84 -1.10
CA ALA A 107 0.07 14.45 -2.19
C ALA A 107 1.46 15.09 -2.01
N GLY A 108 2.50 14.25 -2.06
CA GLY A 108 3.88 14.62 -1.78
C GLY A 108 4.35 14.33 -0.35
N ASP A 109 3.43 14.11 0.60
CA ASP A 109 3.80 13.75 1.96
C ASP A 109 4.24 12.28 2.04
N VAL A 110 5.19 12.03 2.92
CA VAL A 110 5.70 10.70 3.22
C VAL A 110 5.47 10.37 4.68
N VAL A 111 4.86 9.23 4.93
CA VAL A 111 4.62 8.72 6.28
C VAL A 111 5.48 7.48 6.50
N MET A 112 6.29 7.47 7.54
CA MET A 112 7.01 6.28 7.98
C MET A 112 6.25 5.65 9.15
N GLN A 113 5.75 4.44 8.94
CA GLN A 113 5.06 3.67 9.98
C GLN A 113 6.04 2.66 10.58
N ARG A 114 6.43 2.92 11.81
CA ARG A 114 7.28 2.03 12.60
C ARG A 114 6.43 1.39 13.69
N ASP A 115 6.24 0.08 13.60
CA ASP A 115 5.52 -0.71 14.62
C ASP A 115 4.11 -0.19 14.97
N THR A 116 3.56 0.65 14.10
CA THR A 116 2.24 1.27 14.29
C THR A 116 1.38 1.02 13.07
N LYS A 117 0.08 0.89 13.30
CA LYS A 117 -0.90 0.67 12.24
C LYS A 117 -2.05 1.66 12.41
N PRO A 118 -1.87 2.92 11.95
CA PRO A 118 -2.96 3.86 11.98
C PRO A 118 -4.05 3.44 10.99
N ALA A 119 -5.28 3.87 11.23
CA ALA A 119 -6.32 3.80 10.23
C ALA A 119 -6.12 4.91 9.19
N TRP A 120 -6.36 4.59 7.94
CA TRP A 120 -6.31 5.53 6.82
C TRP A 120 -7.74 5.79 6.33
N VAL A 121 -8.15 7.04 6.31
CA VAL A 121 -9.51 7.43 5.91
C VAL A 121 -9.43 8.53 4.86
N ASN A 122 -10.17 8.36 3.75
CA ASN A 122 -10.30 9.40 2.75
C ASN A 122 -11.57 10.22 3.00
N ARG A 123 -11.42 11.38 3.62
CA ARG A 123 -12.50 12.34 3.89
C ARG A 123 -12.57 13.49 2.88
N SER A 124 -11.75 13.43 1.82
CA SER A 124 -11.57 14.56 0.92
C SER A 124 -12.70 14.76 -0.11
N GLY A 125 -13.58 13.79 -0.27
CA GLY A 125 -14.59 13.82 -1.33
C GLY A 125 -14.05 13.57 -2.74
N ARG A 126 -12.75 13.21 -2.86
CA ARG A 126 -12.05 12.88 -4.12
C ARG A 126 -11.26 11.60 -3.96
N LEU A 127 -10.88 11.00 -5.08
CA LEU A 127 -9.96 9.86 -5.08
C LEU A 127 -8.63 10.25 -4.44
N SER A 128 -8.13 9.41 -3.57
CA SER A 128 -6.78 9.52 -3.01
C SER A 128 -5.99 8.26 -3.32
N ARG A 129 -4.72 8.43 -3.65
CA ARG A 129 -3.81 7.33 -4.02
C ARG A 129 -2.58 7.36 -3.14
N VAL A 130 -2.26 6.23 -2.55
CA VAL A 130 -1.12 6.07 -1.64
C VAL A 130 -0.30 4.85 -2.05
N ALA A 131 1.01 5.02 -2.15
CA ALA A 131 1.95 3.91 -2.28
C ALA A 131 2.36 3.43 -0.89
N PHE A 132 2.32 2.11 -0.69
CA PHE A 132 2.81 1.43 0.51
C PHE A 132 4.00 0.56 0.12
N ILE A 133 5.13 0.82 0.76
CA ILE A 133 6.39 0.12 0.52
C ILE A 133 6.84 -0.48 1.83
N LEU A 134 6.78 -1.81 1.92
CA LEU A 134 7.23 -2.53 3.10
C LEU A 134 8.72 -2.83 2.99
N VAL A 135 9.48 -2.34 3.94
CA VAL A 135 10.92 -2.60 4.03
C VAL A 135 11.21 -3.34 5.32
N GLU A 136 11.82 -4.51 5.21
CA GLU A 136 12.38 -5.19 6.36
C GLU A 136 13.66 -4.48 6.77
N THR A 137 13.71 -4.09 8.03
CA THR A 137 14.93 -3.54 8.61
C THR A 137 15.70 -4.66 9.30
N ALA A 138 17.01 -4.71 9.06
CA ALA A 138 17.85 -5.59 9.86
C ALA A 138 17.82 -5.15 11.33
N LEU A 139 17.86 -6.11 12.22
CA LEU A 139 18.09 -5.87 13.65
C LEU A 139 19.43 -5.15 13.81
N GLU A 140 19.37 -3.94 14.28
CA GLU A 140 20.57 -3.32 14.83
C GLU A 140 20.72 -3.68 16.30
#